data_e28c20cf75b170ba881f27d423634a61
#
_entry.id   e28c20cf75b170ba881f27d423634a61
#
_cell.length_a   1.000
_cell.length_b   1.000
_cell.length_c   1.000
_cell.angle_alpha   90.00
_cell.angle_beta   90.00
_cell.angle_gamma   90.00
#
_symmetry.space_group_name_H-M   'P 1'
#
loop_
_entity.id
_entity.type
_entity.pdbx_description
1 polymer ?
#
loop_
_entity_poly.entity_id
_entity_poly.type
_entity_poly.pdbx_seq_one_letter_code
_entity_poly.pdbx_strand_id
1 'polypeptide(L)'
;MMDVMPLMQMILLLILAVFQVIVTDYLITNPDFYQLDAYTWESDEFRAMNLGDHVAQMDTIDLDEITSLMIEQEYDLTGLSTEKTLSGFDLVSKQLQSRRPAEYRKLRNAYAAIFQDLRYFPIPASTVQATPDISYEDGWMDSRTYGGDRHHEGCDIMGTAMPRGFYPVVSISDGVVEKIGWLEQGGWRIGIRTPSGIYLYYAHLYDYSQEFKEGDSVKAGQLLGFMGDSGYSAVEGTVGNFDVHLHLGIYLKTDHYEELSVNPYWILRYLEKYRLKYSY
;
A
#
# COMPACT_ATOMS: atom_id res chain seq x y z
N MET A 1 -28.57 -33.15 -54.28
CA MET A 1 -28.52 -31.86 -53.59
C MET A 1 -27.59 -32.03 -52.41
N MET A 2 -26.29 -31.71 -52.57
CA MET A 2 -25.36 -31.76 -51.45
C MET A 2 -25.84 -30.81 -50.37
N ASP A 3 -25.93 -31.32 -49.15
CA ASP A 3 -26.33 -30.54 -47.99
C ASP A 3 -25.39 -29.34 -47.81
N VAL A 4 -25.84 -28.17 -48.15
CA VAL A 4 -25.09 -26.90 -48.02
C VAL A 4 -24.95 -26.49 -46.56
N MET A 5 -25.80 -27.05 -45.67
CA MET A 5 -25.79 -26.80 -44.25
C MET A 5 -24.47 -27.16 -43.53
N PRO A 6 -23.86 -28.34 -43.75
CA PRO A 6 -22.59 -28.69 -43.03
C PRO A 6 -21.43 -27.80 -43.49
N LEU A 7 -21.34 -27.39 -44.74
CA LEU A 7 -20.30 -26.49 -45.23
C LEU A 7 -20.45 -25.10 -44.64
N MET A 8 -21.64 -24.56 -44.55
CA MET A 8 -21.94 -23.28 -43.95
C MET A 8 -21.60 -23.27 -42.44
N GLN A 9 -21.92 -24.36 -41.72
CA GLN A 9 -21.56 -24.51 -40.33
C GLN A 9 -20.02 -24.56 -40.11
N MET A 10 -19.31 -25.28 -40.98
CA MET A 10 -17.83 -25.33 -40.94
C MET A 10 -17.21 -23.95 -41.20
N ILE A 11 -17.75 -23.18 -42.16
CA ILE A 11 -17.30 -21.82 -42.45
C ILE A 11 -17.53 -20.91 -41.21
N LEU A 12 -18.72 -20.99 -40.62
CA LEU A 12 -19.05 -20.21 -39.43
C LEU A 12 -18.11 -20.53 -38.27
N LEU A 13 -17.82 -21.82 -37.99
CA LEU A 13 -16.90 -22.24 -36.96
C LEU A 13 -15.47 -21.73 -37.21
N LEU A 14 -15.02 -21.76 -38.47
CA LEU A 14 -13.72 -21.20 -38.85
C LEU A 14 -13.65 -19.70 -38.62
N ILE A 15 -14.70 -18.95 -38.99
CA ILE A 15 -14.78 -17.51 -38.75
C ILE A 15 -14.73 -17.21 -37.25
N LEU A 16 -15.48 -17.96 -36.42
CA LEU A 16 -15.45 -17.81 -34.97
C LEU A 16 -14.08 -18.11 -34.38
N ALA A 17 -13.41 -19.16 -34.84
CA ALA A 17 -12.07 -19.50 -34.38
C ALA A 17 -11.05 -18.41 -34.74
N VAL A 18 -11.07 -17.91 -35.97
CA VAL A 18 -10.21 -16.79 -36.40
C VAL A 18 -10.49 -15.53 -35.60
N PHE A 19 -11.77 -15.20 -35.40
CA PHE A 19 -12.16 -14.05 -34.58
C PHE A 19 -11.68 -14.19 -33.14
N GLN A 20 -11.81 -15.38 -32.55
CA GLN A 20 -11.31 -15.66 -31.19
C GLN A 20 -9.79 -15.44 -31.08
N VAL A 21 -9.02 -15.95 -32.07
CA VAL A 21 -7.55 -15.75 -32.11
C VAL A 21 -7.22 -14.26 -32.17
N ILE A 22 -7.88 -13.50 -33.05
CA ILE A 22 -7.66 -12.04 -33.19
C ILE A 22 -7.99 -11.31 -31.90
N VAL A 23 -9.11 -11.63 -31.24
CA VAL A 23 -9.51 -10.99 -29.97
C VAL A 23 -8.51 -11.36 -28.87
N THR A 24 -8.11 -12.62 -28.78
CA THR A 24 -7.13 -13.06 -27.78
C THR A 24 -5.79 -12.36 -27.97
N ASP A 25 -5.27 -12.31 -29.19
CA ASP A 25 -4.03 -11.60 -29.51
C ASP A 25 -4.13 -10.10 -29.18
N TYR A 26 -5.26 -9.48 -29.52
CA TYR A 26 -5.53 -8.07 -29.17
C TYR A 26 -5.51 -7.85 -27.65
N LEU A 27 -6.16 -8.71 -26.88
CA LEU A 27 -6.20 -8.58 -25.41
C LEU A 27 -4.80 -8.77 -24.77
N ILE A 28 -4.04 -9.76 -25.24
CA ILE A 28 -2.67 -10.01 -24.74
C ILE A 28 -1.76 -8.81 -25.03
N THR A 29 -1.90 -8.19 -26.18
CA THR A 29 -1.06 -7.04 -26.59
C THR A 29 -1.56 -5.68 -26.06
N ASN A 30 -2.75 -5.64 -25.44
CA ASN A 30 -3.37 -4.42 -24.91
C ASN A 30 -3.96 -4.67 -23.53
N PRO A 31 -3.12 -4.86 -22.51
CA PRO A 31 -3.57 -5.18 -21.13
C PRO A 31 -4.45 -4.06 -20.53
N ASP A 32 -4.29 -2.82 -20.97
CA ASP A 32 -5.15 -1.69 -20.58
C ASP A 32 -6.64 -1.93 -20.82
N PHE A 33 -6.99 -2.90 -21.70
CA PHE A 33 -8.38 -3.18 -22.01
C PHE A 33 -9.13 -3.91 -20.88
N TYR A 34 -8.42 -4.73 -20.08
CA TYR A 34 -8.99 -5.48 -18.95
C TYR A 34 -8.33 -5.15 -17.61
N GLN A 35 -7.15 -4.53 -17.62
CA GLN A 35 -6.40 -4.18 -16.40
C GLN A 35 -6.69 -2.75 -15.93
N LEU A 36 -7.38 -1.93 -16.71
CA LEU A 36 -7.64 -0.54 -16.39
C LEU A 36 -9.09 -0.16 -16.64
N ASP A 37 -9.87 -0.08 -15.58
CA ASP A 37 -11.26 0.37 -15.59
C ASP A 37 -11.53 1.46 -14.54
N ALA A 38 -12.78 1.85 -14.37
CA ALA A 38 -13.19 2.91 -13.47
C ALA A 38 -12.98 2.56 -11.97
N TYR A 39 -12.82 1.29 -11.64
CA TYR A 39 -12.73 0.75 -10.27
C TYR A 39 -11.39 0.09 -9.95
N THR A 40 -10.47 0.09 -10.88
CA THR A 40 -9.15 -0.53 -10.74
C THR A 40 -8.41 -0.10 -9.47
N TRP A 41 -8.52 1.16 -9.08
CA TRP A 41 -7.91 1.70 -7.86
C TRP A 41 -8.57 1.25 -6.54
N GLU A 42 -9.61 0.43 -6.62
CA GLU A 42 -10.30 -0.24 -5.50
C GLU A 42 -10.12 -1.76 -5.53
N SER A 43 -9.45 -2.29 -6.56
CA SER A 43 -9.25 -3.72 -6.74
C SER A 43 -8.27 -4.30 -5.73
N ASP A 44 -8.35 -5.61 -5.48
CA ASP A 44 -7.43 -6.30 -4.58
C ASP A 44 -6.00 -6.30 -5.14
N GLU A 45 -5.83 -6.34 -6.45
CA GLU A 45 -4.54 -6.28 -7.13
C GLU A 45 -3.86 -4.91 -6.89
N PHE A 46 -4.61 -3.81 -7.04
CA PHE A 46 -4.08 -2.49 -6.70
C PHE A 46 -3.76 -2.37 -5.20
N ARG A 47 -4.65 -2.84 -4.33
CA ARG A 47 -4.50 -2.76 -2.87
C ARG A 47 -3.30 -3.55 -2.36
N ALA A 48 -2.94 -4.64 -3.02
CA ALA A 48 -1.77 -5.46 -2.68
C ALA A 48 -0.45 -4.67 -2.78
N MET A 49 -0.40 -3.58 -3.56
CA MET A 49 0.77 -2.70 -3.71
C MET A 49 2.06 -3.47 -3.96
N ASN A 50 2.03 -4.49 -4.83
CA ASN A 50 3.18 -5.33 -5.17
C ASN A 50 4.22 -4.57 -6.02
N LEU A 51 4.81 -3.53 -5.42
CA LEU A 51 5.70 -2.57 -6.09
C LEU A 51 7.11 -3.12 -6.32
N GLY A 52 7.50 -4.15 -5.59
CA GLY A 52 8.80 -4.82 -5.72
C GLY A 52 10.01 -3.94 -5.38
N ASP A 53 11.19 -4.54 -5.49
CA ASP A 53 12.46 -3.86 -5.24
C ASP A 53 12.72 -2.71 -6.23
N HIS A 54 12.11 -2.76 -7.42
CA HIS A 54 12.23 -1.68 -8.41
C HIS A 54 11.80 -0.34 -7.82
N VAL A 55 10.59 -0.26 -7.25
CA VAL A 55 10.07 0.97 -6.63
C VAL A 55 10.78 1.27 -5.31
N ALA A 56 11.09 0.25 -4.50
CA ALA A 56 11.79 0.43 -3.23
C ALA A 56 13.17 1.08 -3.41
N GLN A 57 13.85 0.87 -4.53
CA GLN A 57 15.17 1.42 -4.84
C GLN A 57 15.15 2.76 -5.60
N MET A 58 13.99 3.21 -6.09
CA MET A 58 13.88 4.52 -6.77
C MET A 58 14.38 5.65 -5.86
N ASP A 59 15.17 6.56 -6.37
CA ASP A 59 15.57 7.78 -5.63
C ASP A 59 14.38 8.73 -5.46
N THR A 60 13.56 8.84 -6.49
CA THR A 60 12.31 9.61 -6.51
C THR A 60 11.23 8.81 -7.20
N ILE A 61 10.01 8.90 -6.68
CA ILE A 61 8.85 8.23 -7.28
C ILE A 61 8.44 8.91 -8.58
N ASP A 62 8.56 8.19 -9.70
CA ASP A 62 7.96 8.59 -10.97
C ASP A 62 6.56 7.93 -11.08
N LEU A 63 5.53 8.76 -10.95
CA LEU A 63 4.14 8.30 -10.92
C LEU A 63 3.67 7.74 -12.26
N ASP A 64 4.17 8.28 -13.38
CA ASP A 64 3.79 7.80 -14.71
C ASP A 64 4.48 6.46 -15.00
N GLU A 65 5.73 6.29 -14.54
CA GLU A 65 6.44 5.01 -14.60
C GLU A 65 5.72 3.94 -13.79
N ILE A 66 5.46 4.20 -12.50
CA ILE A 66 4.78 3.23 -11.63
C ILE A 66 3.40 2.87 -12.19
N THR A 67 2.59 3.86 -12.55
CA THR A 67 1.23 3.61 -13.05
C THR A 67 1.25 2.73 -14.29
N SER A 68 2.16 3.01 -15.23
CA SER A 68 2.23 2.26 -16.49
C SER A 68 2.76 0.84 -16.28
N LEU A 69 3.81 0.68 -15.46
CA LEU A 69 4.37 -0.62 -15.13
C LEU A 69 3.36 -1.50 -14.39
N MET A 70 2.64 -0.96 -13.43
CA MET A 70 1.62 -1.72 -12.70
C MET A 70 0.52 -2.25 -13.64
N ILE A 71 0.07 -1.44 -14.61
CA ILE A 71 -0.90 -1.91 -15.62
C ILE A 71 -0.29 -2.98 -16.51
N GLU A 72 0.94 -2.79 -17.00
CA GLU A 72 1.61 -3.73 -17.91
C GLU A 72 1.94 -5.08 -17.24
N GLN A 73 2.24 -5.06 -15.95
CA GLN A 73 2.64 -6.23 -15.17
C GLN A 73 1.51 -6.75 -14.27
N GLU A 74 0.26 -6.48 -14.64
CA GLU A 74 -0.92 -6.99 -13.92
C GLU A 74 -0.87 -6.71 -12.41
N TYR A 75 -0.38 -5.52 -12.03
CA TYR A 75 -0.22 -5.02 -10.64
C TYR A 75 0.80 -5.79 -9.79
N ASP A 76 1.75 -6.51 -10.40
CA ASP A 76 2.82 -7.20 -9.67
C ASP A 76 4.21 -6.92 -10.28
N LEU A 77 5.01 -6.08 -9.61
CA LEU A 77 6.39 -5.75 -9.97
C LEU A 77 7.43 -6.55 -9.17
N THR A 78 7.02 -7.48 -8.29
CA THR A 78 7.95 -8.18 -7.38
C THR A 78 8.96 -9.06 -8.10
N GLY A 79 8.65 -9.51 -9.32
CA GLY A 79 9.54 -10.30 -10.17
C GLY A 79 10.36 -9.52 -11.19
N LEU A 80 10.21 -8.18 -11.25
CA LEU A 80 10.93 -7.37 -12.23
C LEU A 80 12.38 -7.12 -11.80
N SER A 81 13.32 -7.35 -12.74
CA SER A 81 14.70 -6.89 -12.54
C SER A 81 14.80 -5.40 -12.90
N THR A 82 15.51 -4.64 -12.07
CA THR A 82 15.75 -3.20 -12.23
C THR A 82 16.38 -2.81 -13.57
N GLU A 83 17.04 -3.73 -14.27
CA GLU A 83 17.71 -3.46 -15.55
C GLU A 83 16.74 -3.44 -16.76
N LYS A 84 15.56 -4.05 -16.66
CA LYS A 84 14.63 -4.22 -17.78
C LYS A 84 13.68 -3.05 -18.05
N THR A 85 13.56 -2.11 -17.12
CA THR A 85 12.44 -1.17 -17.05
C THR A 85 12.57 0.10 -17.89
N LEU A 86 13.73 0.43 -18.46
CA LEU A 86 13.96 1.75 -19.05
C LEU A 86 13.71 1.90 -20.55
N SER A 87 13.49 0.82 -21.30
CA SER A 87 13.31 0.92 -22.76
C SER A 87 11.88 0.63 -23.19
N GLY A 88 11.08 1.66 -23.39
CA GLY A 88 9.72 1.52 -23.95
C GLY A 88 8.62 2.14 -23.09
N PHE A 89 8.90 2.43 -21.82
CA PHE A 89 7.98 3.02 -20.85
C PHE A 89 7.22 4.26 -21.36
N ASP A 90 7.92 5.23 -21.95
CA ASP A 90 7.31 6.45 -22.50
C ASP A 90 6.25 6.16 -23.58
N LEU A 91 6.43 5.10 -24.36
CA LEU A 91 5.48 4.75 -25.42
C LEU A 91 4.21 4.15 -24.84
N VAL A 92 4.35 3.24 -23.88
CA VAL A 92 3.22 2.59 -23.22
C VAL A 92 2.42 3.60 -22.42
N SER A 93 3.08 4.43 -21.62
CA SER A 93 2.43 5.51 -20.86
C SER A 93 1.61 6.43 -21.77
N LYS A 94 2.16 6.85 -22.92
CA LYS A 94 1.43 7.65 -23.92
C LYS A 94 0.25 6.92 -24.53
N GLN A 95 0.36 5.63 -24.80
CA GLN A 95 -0.74 4.82 -25.32
C GLN A 95 -1.87 4.69 -24.31
N LEU A 96 -1.57 4.36 -23.05
CA LEU A 96 -2.54 4.26 -21.96
C LEU A 96 -3.27 5.59 -21.73
N GLN A 97 -2.52 6.69 -21.66
CA GLN A 97 -3.09 8.04 -21.52
C GLN A 97 -3.99 8.43 -22.70
N SER A 98 -3.68 7.96 -23.90
CA SER A 98 -4.51 8.22 -25.09
C SER A 98 -5.77 7.39 -25.14
N ARG A 99 -5.72 6.11 -24.74
CA ARG A 99 -6.84 5.16 -24.86
C ARG A 99 -7.80 5.23 -23.68
N ARG A 100 -7.29 5.40 -22.47
CA ARG A 100 -8.03 5.38 -21.19
C ARG A 100 -7.67 6.57 -20.32
N PRO A 101 -7.82 7.81 -20.78
CA PRO A 101 -7.28 9.00 -20.12
C PRO A 101 -7.90 9.27 -18.74
N ALA A 102 -9.15 8.92 -18.52
CA ALA A 102 -9.84 9.15 -17.27
C ALA A 102 -9.41 8.12 -16.21
N GLU A 103 -9.42 6.84 -16.58
CA GLU A 103 -9.05 5.70 -15.73
C GLU A 103 -7.57 5.75 -15.39
N TYR A 104 -6.70 6.03 -16.36
CA TYR A 104 -5.25 6.21 -16.13
C TYR A 104 -4.99 7.34 -15.13
N ARG A 105 -5.61 8.50 -15.33
CA ARG A 105 -5.43 9.64 -14.42
C ARG A 105 -5.94 9.32 -13.01
N LYS A 106 -7.06 8.60 -12.88
CA LYS A 106 -7.63 8.20 -11.60
C LYS A 106 -6.68 7.28 -10.84
N LEU A 107 -6.15 6.25 -11.49
CA LEU A 107 -5.17 5.33 -10.93
C LEU A 107 -3.87 6.06 -10.55
N ARG A 108 -3.34 6.89 -11.46
CA ARG A 108 -2.15 7.71 -11.19
C ARG A 108 -2.33 8.64 -9.99
N ASN A 109 -3.52 9.24 -9.85
CA ASN A 109 -3.83 10.10 -8.71
C ASN A 109 -3.92 9.30 -7.41
N ALA A 110 -4.36 8.04 -7.44
CA ALA A 110 -4.33 7.16 -6.27
C ALA A 110 -2.89 6.89 -5.82
N TYR A 111 -1.97 6.56 -6.74
CA TYR A 111 -0.54 6.46 -6.42
C TYR A 111 0.03 7.79 -5.93
N ALA A 112 -0.33 8.91 -6.58
CA ALA A 112 0.10 10.23 -6.14
C ALA A 112 -0.33 10.51 -4.70
N ALA A 113 -1.59 10.23 -4.36
CA ALA A 113 -2.10 10.42 -3.01
C ALA A 113 -1.30 9.61 -1.98
N ILE A 114 -0.93 8.37 -2.31
CA ILE A 114 -0.15 7.50 -1.42
C ILE A 114 1.27 8.07 -1.22
N PHE A 115 1.97 8.45 -2.29
CA PHE A 115 3.41 8.71 -2.22
C PHE A 115 3.79 10.18 -1.98
N GLN A 116 2.99 11.15 -2.41
CA GLN A 116 3.41 12.56 -2.46
C GLN A 116 3.71 13.19 -1.09
N ASP A 117 3.07 12.70 -0.03
CA ASP A 117 3.23 13.25 1.32
C ASP A 117 4.23 12.47 2.18
N LEU A 118 4.65 11.29 1.74
CA LEU A 118 5.57 10.43 2.50
C LEU A 118 6.97 11.06 2.57
N ARG A 119 7.58 11.07 3.75
CA ARG A 119 8.91 11.67 4.00
C ARG A 119 9.85 10.75 4.74
N TYR A 120 9.39 10.08 5.79
CA TYR A 120 10.26 9.33 6.68
C TYR A 120 9.70 7.94 6.99
N PHE A 121 10.59 7.00 7.28
CA PHE A 121 10.21 5.71 7.87
C PHE A 121 9.71 5.93 9.31
N PRO A 122 8.67 5.22 9.78
CA PRO A 122 8.01 5.53 11.06
C PRO A 122 8.86 5.24 12.29
N ILE A 123 9.89 4.38 12.20
CA ILE A 123 10.81 4.07 13.30
C ILE A 123 12.19 4.61 12.97
N PRO A 124 12.68 5.64 13.67
CA PRO A 124 14.05 6.13 13.51
C PRO A 124 15.09 5.03 13.73
N ALA A 125 16.24 5.13 13.08
CA ALA A 125 17.39 4.29 13.41
C ALA A 125 18.07 4.82 14.66
N SER A 126 18.43 3.93 15.59
CA SER A 126 19.20 4.33 16.77
C SER A 126 20.64 4.69 16.40
N THR A 127 21.17 5.75 17.00
CA THR A 127 22.60 6.07 16.94
C THR A 127 23.43 5.30 17.98
N VAL A 128 22.76 4.58 18.89
CA VAL A 128 23.41 3.71 19.88
C VAL A 128 23.66 2.35 19.23
N GLN A 129 24.93 2.04 18.97
CA GLN A 129 25.34 0.86 18.18
C GLN A 129 24.84 -0.47 18.74
N ALA A 130 24.60 -0.58 20.05
CA ALA A 130 24.13 -1.81 20.70
C ALA A 130 22.59 -1.97 20.65
N THR A 131 21.86 -0.98 20.15
CA THR A 131 20.39 -1.05 20.07
C THR A 131 20.00 -2.05 18.98
N PRO A 132 19.22 -3.10 19.31
CA PRO A 132 18.67 -4.00 18.30
C PRO A 132 17.80 -3.22 17.28
N ASP A 133 17.87 -3.59 16.01
CA ASP A 133 17.00 -2.98 15.00
C ASP A 133 15.63 -3.67 15.00
N ILE A 134 14.68 -3.03 14.34
CA ILE A 134 13.34 -3.57 14.08
C ILE A 134 13.37 -4.57 12.92
N SER A 135 12.32 -5.38 12.82
CA SER A 135 12.09 -6.24 11.66
C SER A 135 10.64 -6.13 11.19
N TYR A 136 10.37 -6.41 9.93
CA TYR A 136 9.01 -6.51 9.42
C TYR A 136 8.98 -7.37 8.16
N GLU A 137 7.85 -8.00 7.92
CA GLU A 137 7.59 -8.88 6.80
C GLU A 137 6.26 -8.49 6.13
N ASP A 138 6.01 -8.98 4.92
CA ASP A 138 4.74 -8.78 4.26
C ASP A 138 3.69 -9.75 4.83
N GLY A 139 2.94 -9.26 5.80
CA GLY A 139 1.81 -9.97 6.40
C GLY A 139 0.46 -9.43 5.92
N TRP A 140 0.43 -8.76 4.75
CA TRP A 140 -0.80 -8.22 4.18
C TRP A 140 -1.85 -9.31 3.94
N MET A 141 -3.07 -9.06 4.39
CA MET A 141 -4.22 -9.97 4.29
C MET A 141 -4.06 -11.32 5.00
N ASP A 142 -3.04 -11.50 5.83
CA ASP A 142 -2.94 -12.66 6.72
C ASP A 142 -4.17 -12.76 7.62
N SER A 143 -4.63 -14.00 7.86
CA SER A 143 -5.76 -14.25 8.75
C SER A 143 -5.48 -13.82 10.17
N ARG A 144 -6.43 -13.13 10.79
CA ARG A 144 -6.44 -12.75 12.21
C ARG A 144 -7.69 -13.30 12.87
N THR A 145 -7.58 -13.81 14.09
CA THR A 145 -8.68 -14.47 14.81
C THR A 145 -9.24 -13.64 15.96
N TYR A 146 -8.52 -12.63 16.46
CA TYR A 146 -9.05 -11.78 17.52
C TYR A 146 -10.18 -10.89 16.99
N GLY A 147 -11.34 -10.93 17.65
CA GLY A 147 -12.52 -10.15 17.26
C GLY A 147 -13.33 -10.74 16.10
N GLY A 148 -13.07 -12.01 15.72
CA GLY A 148 -13.72 -12.74 14.61
C GLY A 148 -12.76 -12.95 13.43
N ASP A 149 -13.29 -13.54 12.37
CA ASP A 149 -12.54 -13.75 11.13
C ASP A 149 -12.33 -12.41 10.44
N ARG A 150 -11.09 -11.99 10.32
CA ARG A 150 -10.66 -10.76 9.64
C ARG A 150 -9.31 -10.93 9.00
N HIS A 151 -8.95 -10.00 8.14
CA HIS A 151 -7.64 -9.95 7.52
C HIS A 151 -6.78 -8.84 8.13
N HIS A 152 -5.46 -9.00 8.01
CA HIS A 152 -4.47 -8.03 8.45
C HIS A 152 -4.36 -6.90 7.42
N GLU A 153 -4.96 -5.76 7.70
CA GLU A 153 -4.96 -4.58 6.82
C GLU A 153 -3.88 -3.57 7.23
N GLY A 154 -2.63 -4.01 7.22
CA GLY A 154 -1.49 -3.20 7.60
C GLY A 154 -0.16 -3.95 7.48
N CYS A 155 0.87 -3.39 8.09
CA CYS A 155 2.17 -4.02 8.25
C CYS A 155 2.63 -3.88 9.70
N ASP A 156 3.04 -5.00 10.31
CA ASP A 156 3.52 -5.04 11.69
C ASP A 156 5.05 -4.87 11.71
N ILE A 157 5.52 -3.76 12.30
CA ILE A 157 6.94 -3.47 12.48
C ILE A 157 7.32 -3.93 13.89
N MET A 158 8.07 -5.04 13.96
CA MET A 158 8.38 -5.74 15.20
C MET A 158 9.53 -5.12 15.97
N GLY A 159 9.34 -4.92 17.29
CA GLY A 159 10.34 -4.43 18.22
C GLY A 159 10.60 -5.42 19.39
N THR A 160 10.47 -6.72 19.14
CA THR A 160 10.45 -7.78 20.16
C THR A 160 11.72 -7.93 21.00
N ALA A 161 12.85 -7.42 20.49
CA ALA A 161 14.12 -7.47 21.23
C ALA A 161 14.19 -6.51 22.43
N MET A 162 13.26 -5.54 22.51
CA MET A 162 13.25 -4.52 23.55
C MET A 162 11.87 -4.42 24.20
N PRO A 163 11.77 -3.90 25.43
CA PRO A 163 10.48 -3.74 26.10
C PRO A 163 9.60 -2.68 25.40
N ARG A 164 8.30 -2.74 25.68
CA ARG A 164 7.36 -1.67 25.28
C ARG A 164 7.87 -0.30 25.75
N GLY A 165 7.62 0.73 24.95
CA GLY A 165 8.05 2.09 25.22
C GLY A 165 9.50 2.40 24.81
N PHE A 166 10.22 1.44 24.25
CA PHE A 166 11.63 1.64 23.85
C PHE A 166 11.77 2.33 22.50
N TYR A 167 11.14 1.82 21.45
CA TYR A 167 11.27 2.38 20.10
C TYR A 167 10.38 3.60 19.89
N PRO A 168 10.95 4.76 19.48
CA PRO A 168 10.16 5.94 19.13
C PRO A 168 9.39 5.71 17.82
N VAL A 169 8.18 6.25 17.75
CA VAL A 169 7.32 6.26 16.58
C VAL A 169 7.15 7.69 16.09
N VAL A 170 7.51 7.95 14.84
CA VAL A 170 7.40 9.29 14.23
C VAL A 170 6.38 9.31 13.11
N SER A 171 5.80 10.48 12.83
CA SER A 171 4.91 10.66 11.69
C SER A 171 5.65 10.49 10.37
N ILE A 172 5.09 9.69 9.47
CA ILE A 172 5.61 9.48 8.11
C ILE A 172 5.49 10.75 7.26
N SER A 173 4.46 11.57 7.53
CA SER A 173 4.10 12.74 6.73
C SER A 173 3.70 13.93 7.59
N ASP A 174 3.58 15.09 6.96
CA ASP A 174 2.75 16.19 7.49
C ASP A 174 1.28 15.76 7.52
N GLY A 175 0.49 16.33 8.43
CA GLY A 175 -0.95 16.05 8.47
C GLY A 175 -1.66 16.64 9.67
N VAL A 176 -2.86 16.12 9.92
CA VAL A 176 -3.70 16.51 11.04
C VAL A 176 -4.13 15.25 11.79
N VAL A 177 -4.10 15.30 13.11
CA VAL A 177 -4.65 14.22 13.95
C VAL A 177 -6.14 14.13 13.70
N GLU A 178 -6.58 13.04 13.08
CA GLU A 178 -7.99 12.80 12.79
C GLU A 178 -8.65 11.95 13.87
N LYS A 179 -7.92 10.97 14.39
CA LYS A 179 -8.37 10.07 15.45
C LYS A 179 -7.27 9.80 16.45
N ILE A 180 -7.62 9.74 17.73
CA ILE A 180 -6.68 9.42 18.82
C ILE A 180 -7.41 8.66 19.94
N GLY A 181 -6.68 7.95 20.78
CA GLY A 181 -7.21 7.25 21.95
C GLY A 181 -7.32 5.75 21.75
N TRP A 182 -8.04 5.10 22.65
CA TRP A 182 -8.19 3.65 22.72
C TRP A 182 -9.15 3.11 21.65
N LEU A 183 -8.72 1.99 21.04
CA LEU A 183 -9.57 1.14 20.21
C LEU A 183 -9.37 -0.32 20.63
N GLU A 184 -10.43 -1.11 20.74
CA GLU A 184 -10.36 -2.49 21.23
C GLU A 184 -9.30 -3.34 20.53
N GLN A 185 -9.23 -3.28 19.20
CA GLN A 185 -8.24 -4.03 18.42
C GLN A 185 -6.86 -3.35 18.44
N GLY A 186 -6.80 -2.06 18.18
CA GLY A 186 -5.56 -1.30 17.98
C GLY A 186 -4.90 -0.76 19.24
N GLY A 187 -5.56 -0.89 20.42
CA GLY A 187 -5.05 -0.30 21.65
C GLY A 187 -4.97 1.23 21.60
N TRP A 188 -3.93 1.79 22.19
CA TRP A 188 -3.60 3.21 22.01
C TRP A 188 -3.17 3.44 20.57
N ARG A 189 -3.92 4.30 19.86
CA ARG A 189 -3.66 4.58 18.45
C ARG A 189 -3.75 6.08 18.17
N ILE A 190 -3.03 6.50 17.12
CA ILE A 190 -3.17 7.83 16.53
C ILE A 190 -3.31 7.69 15.01
N GLY A 191 -4.28 8.38 14.44
CA GLY A 191 -4.54 8.44 13.01
C GLY A 191 -4.28 9.83 12.48
N ILE A 192 -3.48 9.93 11.41
CA ILE A 192 -3.07 11.19 10.79
C ILE A 192 -3.66 11.26 9.38
N ARG A 193 -4.46 12.30 9.09
CA ARG A 193 -4.91 12.61 7.74
C ARG A 193 -3.87 13.49 7.05
N THR A 194 -3.29 13.00 5.95
CA THR A 194 -2.29 13.74 5.17
C THR A 194 -2.94 14.83 4.30
N PRO A 195 -2.18 15.79 3.76
CA PRO A 195 -2.70 16.78 2.82
C PRO A 195 -3.32 16.18 1.55
N SER A 196 -2.81 15.04 1.08
CA SER A 196 -3.36 14.28 -0.06
C SER A 196 -4.64 13.49 0.26
N GLY A 197 -5.04 13.44 1.53
CA GLY A 197 -6.24 12.73 1.97
C GLY A 197 -6.01 11.29 2.41
N ILE A 198 -4.77 10.78 2.41
CA ILE A 198 -4.45 9.46 2.96
C ILE A 198 -4.61 9.47 4.49
N TYR A 199 -5.16 8.39 5.03
CA TYR A 199 -5.21 8.17 6.47
C TYR A 199 -4.10 7.20 6.88
N LEU A 200 -3.19 7.67 7.73
CA LEU A 200 -2.09 6.90 8.29
C LEU A 200 -2.46 6.48 9.70
N TYR A 201 -2.51 5.18 9.96
CA TYR A 201 -2.95 4.60 11.22
C TYR A 201 -1.76 3.97 11.95
N TYR A 202 -1.45 4.49 13.13
CA TYR A 202 -0.38 4.01 14.02
C TYR A 202 -1.03 3.41 15.25
N ALA A 203 -0.91 2.10 15.46
CA ALA A 203 -1.58 1.39 16.53
C ALA A 203 -0.61 0.61 17.44
N HIS A 204 -1.16 0.07 18.51
CA HIS A 204 -0.45 -0.66 19.57
C HIS A 204 0.59 0.19 20.31
N LEU A 205 0.41 1.51 20.36
CA LEU A 205 1.35 2.38 21.05
C LEU A 205 1.38 2.07 22.56
N TYR A 206 2.57 2.27 23.17
CA TYR A 206 2.72 2.23 24.62
C TYR A 206 2.23 3.52 25.27
N ASP A 207 2.65 4.66 24.73
CA ASP A 207 2.31 5.99 25.22
C ASP A 207 2.46 7.02 24.09
N TYR A 208 1.81 8.15 24.20
CA TYR A 208 1.98 9.31 23.32
C TYR A 208 3.15 10.16 23.80
N SER A 209 3.86 10.81 22.87
CA SER A 209 4.97 11.71 23.20
C SER A 209 4.53 13.01 23.85
N GLN A 210 3.27 13.39 23.66
CA GLN A 210 2.62 14.59 24.21
C GLN A 210 1.11 14.39 24.22
N GLU A 211 0.39 15.31 24.83
CA GLU A 211 -1.08 15.36 24.79
C GLU A 211 -1.55 15.85 23.41
N PHE A 212 -1.85 14.92 22.49
CA PHE A 212 -2.46 15.22 21.19
C PHE A 212 -3.98 15.27 21.30
N LYS A 213 -4.60 16.08 20.40
CA LYS A 213 -6.05 16.17 20.23
C LYS A 213 -6.41 16.08 18.75
N GLU A 214 -7.62 15.62 18.46
CA GLU A 214 -8.18 15.69 17.12
C GLU A 214 -8.15 17.13 16.62
N GLY A 215 -7.66 17.35 15.40
CA GLY A 215 -7.43 18.66 14.80
C GLY A 215 -6.00 19.22 14.96
N ASP A 216 -5.15 18.63 15.80
CA ASP A 216 -3.78 19.08 15.96
C ASP A 216 -2.96 18.83 14.68
N SER A 217 -2.16 19.82 14.28
CA SER A 217 -1.24 19.67 13.17
C SER A 217 -0.01 18.86 13.57
N VAL A 218 0.41 17.94 12.71
CA VAL A 218 1.59 17.10 12.87
C VAL A 218 2.53 17.32 11.70
N LYS A 219 3.84 17.34 11.97
CA LYS A 219 4.89 17.42 10.95
C LYS A 219 5.52 16.06 10.67
N ALA A 220 5.92 15.84 9.43
CA ALA A 220 6.75 14.69 9.08
C ALA A 220 7.97 14.60 9.99
N GLY A 221 8.24 13.42 10.55
CA GLY A 221 9.31 13.20 11.52
C GLY A 221 9.00 13.63 12.96
N GLN A 222 7.85 14.24 13.23
CA GLN A 222 7.44 14.56 14.60
C GLN A 222 7.21 13.28 15.40
N LEU A 223 7.76 13.22 16.61
CA LEU A 223 7.53 12.12 17.54
C LEU A 223 6.06 12.05 17.92
N LEU A 224 5.41 10.92 17.63
CA LEU A 224 4.02 10.65 17.97
C LEU A 224 3.90 9.94 19.33
N GLY A 225 4.78 9.00 19.58
CA GLY A 225 4.77 8.17 20.77
C GLY A 225 5.81 7.08 20.74
N PHE A 226 5.53 5.99 21.42
CA PHE A 226 6.46 4.88 21.56
C PHE A 226 5.76 3.56 21.23
N MET A 227 6.47 2.66 20.58
CA MET A 227 6.01 1.33 20.23
C MET A 227 5.62 0.53 21.47
N GLY A 228 4.52 -0.22 21.40
CA GLY A 228 4.02 -1.02 22.51
C GLY A 228 3.40 -2.33 22.08
N ASP A 229 2.48 -2.81 22.88
CA ASP A 229 1.71 -4.04 22.74
C ASP A 229 0.31 -3.86 23.35
N SER A 230 -0.21 -2.64 23.29
CA SER A 230 -1.53 -2.31 23.80
C SER A 230 -2.64 -2.74 22.83
N GLY A 231 -3.77 -3.19 23.35
CA GLY A 231 -4.93 -3.57 22.55
C GLY A 231 -5.38 -5.02 22.75
N TYR A 232 -6.15 -5.51 21.79
CA TYR A 232 -6.84 -6.80 21.82
C TYR A 232 -7.62 -7.00 23.13
N SER A 233 -8.34 -5.94 23.53
CA SER A 233 -9.17 -5.91 24.73
C SER A 233 -10.14 -4.75 24.70
N ALA A 234 -11.38 -4.97 25.16
CA ALA A 234 -12.33 -3.90 25.43
C ALA A 234 -11.92 -3.06 26.66
N VAL A 235 -10.97 -3.53 27.47
CA VAL A 235 -10.49 -2.80 28.66
C VAL A 235 -9.33 -1.91 28.23
N GLU A 236 -9.52 -0.60 28.37
CA GLU A 236 -8.52 0.42 28.06
C GLU A 236 -7.23 0.19 28.88
N GLY A 237 -6.09 0.35 28.23
CA GLY A 237 -4.77 0.19 28.83
C GLY A 237 -4.29 -1.27 28.92
N THR A 238 -5.04 -2.24 28.39
CA THR A 238 -4.58 -3.64 28.35
C THR A 238 -3.33 -3.78 27.46
N VAL A 239 -2.29 -4.46 27.97
CA VAL A 239 -1.02 -4.73 27.32
C VAL A 239 -0.58 -6.17 27.56
N GLY A 240 0.38 -6.69 26.76
CA GLY A 240 1.01 -7.99 27.00
C GLY A 240 0.27 -9.17 26.36
N ASN A 241 -0.70 -8.94 25.49
CA ASN A 241 -1.42 -10.01 24.79
C ASN A 241 -0.66 -10.52 23.55
N PHE A 242 0.34 -9.77 23.07
CA PHE A 242 1.14 -10.06 21.89
C PHE A 242 2.51 -9.36 21.97
N ASP A 243 3.38 -9.67 21.02
CA ASP A 243 4.73 -9.11 20.95
C ASP A 243 4.71 -7.60 20.65
N VAL A 244 5.71 -6.88 21.18
CA VAL A 244 5.89 -5.44 20.96
C VAL A 244 6.07 -5.14 19.47
N HIS A 245 5.16 -4.36 18.88
CA HIS A 245 5.23 -3.93 17.49
C HIS A 245 4.47 -2.62 17.26
N LEU A 246 4.76 -1.97 16.15
CA LEU A 246 3.92 -0.93 15.58
C LEU A 246 3.10 -1.53 14.44
N HIS A 247 1.79 -1.53 14.55
CA HIS A 247 0.91 -1.76 13.40
C HIS A 247 0.72 -0.47 12.63
N LEU A 248 1.16 -0.46 11.37
CA LEU A 248 0.97 0.65 10.44
C LEU A 248 -0.09 0.29 9.39
N GLY A 249 -1.16 1.07 9.33
CA GLY A 249 -2.16 1.03 8.26
C GLY A 249 -2.09 2.26 7.36
N ILE A 250 -2.37 2.08 6.07
CA ILE A 250 -2.49 3.15 5.07
C ILE A 250 -3.83 2.99 4.36
N TYR A 251 -4.65 4.05 4.39
CA TYR A 251 -6.00 4.00 3.85
C TYR A 251 -6.27 5.15 2.89
N LEU A 252 -6.91 4.83 1.76
CA LEU A 252 -7.42 5.81 0.81
C LEU A 252 -8.91 6.03 1.01
N LYS A 253 -9.36 7.25 0.74
CA LYS A 253 -10.77 7.51 0.49
C LYS A 253 -11.03 7.36 -1.01
N THR A 254 -12.03 6.55 -1.36
CA THR A 254 -12.42 6.28 -2.75
C THR A 254 -13.87 6.67 -3.00
N ASP A 255 -14.39 6.35 -4.19
CA ASP A 255 -15.78 6.63 -4.53
C ASP A 255 -16.76 5.79 -3.69
N HIS A 256 -16.34 4.56 -3.28
CA HIS A 256 -17.20 3.61 -2.58
C HIS A 256 -16.77 3.35 -1.13
N TYR A 257 -15.55 3.74 -0.74
CA TYR A 257 -14.99 3.45 0.58
C TYR A 257 -14.46 4.74 1.23
N GLU A 258 -14.88 5.01 2.46
CA GLU A 258 -14.31 6.10 3.26
C GLU A 258 -12.85 5.79 3.67
N GLU A 259 -12.56 4.52 3.92
CA GLU A 259 -11.25 4.01 4.30
C GLU A 259 -11.01 2.68 3.59
N LEU A 260 -10.28 2.70 2.47
CA LEU A 260 -9.84 1.52 1.73
C LEU A 260 -8.36 1.27 2.03
N SER A 261 -8.06 0.18 2.70
CA SER A 261 -6.70 -0.19 3.07
C SER A 261 -5.87 -0.60 1.86
N VAL A 262 -4.59 -0.23 1.87
CA VAL A 262 -3.57 -0.71 0.92
C VAL A 262 -2.37 -1.26 1.69
N ASN A 263 -1.66 -2.23 1.09
CA ASN A 263 -0.51 -2.87 1.69
C ASN A 263 0.64 -1.87 1.93
N PRO A 264 1.09 -1.66 3.18
CA PRO A 264 2.18 -0.74 3.47
C PRO A 264 3.57 -1.30 3.20
N TYR A 265 3.72 -2.61 3.00
CA TYR A 265 5.03 -3.29 3.02
C TYR A 265 6.05 -2.66 2.05
N TRP A 266 5.75 -2.59 0.76
CA TRP A 266 6.67 -2.03 -0.23
C TRP A 266 6.84 -0.50 -0.10
N ILE A 267 5.84 0.18 0.46
CA ILE A 267 5.93 1.61 0.83
C ILE A 267 6.96 1.78 1.95
N LEU A 268 6.93 0.93 2.98
CA LEU A 268 7.94 0.92 4.05
C LEU A 268 9.33 0.59 3.50
N ARG A 269 9.45 -0.39 2.57
CA ARG A 269 10.71 -0.70 1.88
C ARG A 269 11.29 0.53 1.15
N TYR A 270 10.44 1.30 0.47
CA TYR A 270 10.86 2.57 -0.14
C TYR A 270 11.33 3.59 0.90
N LEU A 271 10.68 3.68 2.06
CA LEU A 271 10.99 4.66 3.10
C LEU A 271 12.21 4.29 3.95
N GLU A 272 12.72 3.07 3.92
CA GLU A 272 13.89 2.64 4.73
C GLU A 272 15.10 3.57 4.59
N LYS A 273 15.38 4.06 3.40
CA LYS A 273 16.48 5.01 3.12
C LYS A 273 16.27 6.39 3.73
N TYR A 274 15.04 6.70 4.16
CA TYR A 274 14.65 7.97 4.78
C TYR A 274 14.41 7.84 6.29
N ARG A 275 15.06 6.88 6.94
CA ARG A 275 15.01 6.76 8.41
C ARG A 275 15.73 7.92 9.08
N LEU A 276 15.06 8.61 9.99
CA LEU A 276 15.67 9.59 10.89
C LEU A 276 16.64 8.87 11.84
N LYS A 277 17.57 9.62 12.44
CA LYS A 277 18.54 9.10 13.42
C LYS A 277 18.27 9.71 14.77
N TYR A 278 17.94 8.88 15.74
CA TYR A 278 17.69 9.27 17.12
C TYR A 278 18.67 8.54 18.06
N SER A 279 18.90 9.15 19.23
CA SER A 279 19.67 8.48 20.31
C SER A 279 18.68 7.89 21.30
N TYR A 280 18.53 6.57 21.32
CA TYR A 280 17.69 5.82 22.26
C TYR A 280 18.22 4.41 22.47
#